data_edf4de66ecab002c661a4fc215055d49
#
_entry.id   edf4de66ecab002c661a4fc215055d49
#
_cell.length_a   1.000
_cell.length_b   1.000
_cell.length_c   1.000
_cell.angle_alpha   90.00
_cell.angle_beta   90.00
_cell.angle_gamma   90.00
#
_symmetry.space_group_name_H-M   'P 1'
#
loop_
_entity.id
_entity.type
_entity.pdbx_description
1 polymer ?
#
loop_
_entity_poly.entity_id
_entity_poly.type
_entity_poly.pdbx_seq_one_letter_code
_entity_poly.pdbx_strand_id
1 'polypeptide(L)'
;MEMSKLDELIAEMCPDGVQSKKISELCCISRGIVISKEDISNNVGDYPVYSSQTENNGELGKINTYAYDGEYLTWTTDGANAGTVFYREGKFNVTNVCGLLQVINSDCMIKYLYHVLKVEAPKYVRRGMGNPKLMSNVMGNIQIPVPPLPIQREIVRILDNFTELTAELTAELTAELTARKKQYEYYRDTMLSVDTQIPIVKLKDIATEMYRGSGIKRDQVTSEGIPCVRYGEIYTTYNTWFEKCISHTKLEYVSSPKYFEHGDILFAITGESVEDIAKSIAYIGHEKCLAGGDIVVMKHKQNPKYLSYVLSTYNARLQKSKGKIKSKVVHSNVPSIENIEIPLPPLEVQ
;
A
#
# COMPACT_ATOMS: atom_id res chain seq x y z
N MET A 1 15.43 5.65 -38.25
CA MET A 1 14.29 5.34 -37.34
C MET A 1 13.06 5.54 -38.19
N GLU A 2 12.23 4.53 -38.38
CA GLU A 2 10.96 4.74 -39.06
C GLU A 2 10.11 5.70 -38.23
N MET A 3 9.50 6.69 -38.87
CA MET A 3 8.57 7.62 -38.21
C MET A 3 7.36 6.83 -37.71
N SER A 4 6.90 7.13 -36.48
CA SER A 4 5.67 6.51 -35.97
C SER A 4 4.46 7.08 -36.73
N LYS A 5 3.37 6.33 -36.78
CA LYS A 5 2.11 6.81 -37.36
C LYS A 5 1.64 8.13 -36.73
N LEU A 6 1.93 8.34 -35.45
CA LEU A 6 1.61 9.59 -34.78
C LEU A 6 2.47 10.75 -35.32
N ASP A 7 3.77 10.53 -35.56
CA ASP A 7 4.65 11.54 -36.11
C ASP A 7 4.25 11.94 -37.54
N GLU A 8 3.85 10.96 -38.36
CA GLU A 8 3.32 11.20 -39.72
C GLU A 8 2.08 12.08 -39.67
N LEU A 9 1.09 11.74 -38.82
CA LEU A 9 -0.15 12.51 -38.65
C LEU A 9 0.12 13.93 -38.16
N ILE A 10 1.07 14.11 -37.22
CA ILE A 10 1.44 15.43 -36.73
C ILE A 10 2.09 16.27 -37.83
N ALA A 11 3.03 15.71 -38.59
CA ALA A 11 3.70 16.39 -39.68
C ALA A 11 2.73 16.82 -40.79
N GLU A 12 1.74 15.98 -41.08
CA GLU A 12 0.75 16.24 -42.14
C GLU A 12 -0.31 17.27 -41.71
N MET A 13 -0.85 17.10 -40.47
CA MET A 13 -2.06 17.84 -40.04
C MET A 13 -1.76 19.04 -39.16
N CYS A 14 -0.54 19.16 -38.60
CA CYS A 14 -0.15 20.23 -37.70
C CYS A 14 1.22 20.84 -38.04
N PRO A 15 1.50 21.19 -39.32
CA PRO A 15 2.80 21.74 -39.70
C PRO A 15 3.15 23.05 -38.96
N ASP A 16 2.15 23.83 -38.62
CA ASP A 16 2.29 25.11 -37.89
C ASP A 16 2.04 24.95 -36.37
N GLY A 17 2.00 23.74 -35.86
CA GLY A 17 1.72 23.41 -34.45
C GLY A 17 0.26 23.17 -34.12
N VAL A 18 -0.06 22.99 -32.83
CA VAL A 18 -1.39 22.65 -32.33
C VAL A 18 -1.98 23.85 -31.58
N GLN A 19 -3.21 24.20 -31.89
CA GLN A 19 -3.94 25.26 -31.17
C GLN A 19 -4.30 24.82 -29.77
N SER A 20 -4.15 25.72 -28.79
CA SER A 20 -4.59 25.50 -27.42
C SER A 20 -5.97 26.12 -27.19
N LYS A 21 -6.85 25.39 -26.50
CA LYS A 21 -8.18 25.86 -26.08
C LYS A 21 -8.34 25.72 -24.55
N LYS A 22 -9.17 26.59 -23.96
CA LYS A 22 -9.53 26.46 -22.55
C LYS A 22 -10.53 25.32 -22.35
N ILE A 23 -10.50 24.69 -21.18
CA ILE A 23 -11.49 23.66 -20.83
C ILE A 23 -12.92 24.21 -20.89
N SER A 24 -13.13 25.48 -20.52
CA SER A 24 -14.43 26.16 -20.63
C SER A 24 -14.95 26.34 -22.06
N GLU A 25 -14.08 26.24 -23.07
CA GLU A 25 -14.46 26.28 -24.49
C GLU A 25 -14.81 24.88 -25.04
N LEU A 26 -14.34 23.85 -24.35
CA LEU A 26 -14.49 22.45 -24.73
C LEU A 26 -15.62 21.74 -23.97
N CYS A 27 -15.89 22.18 -22.74
CA CYS A 27 -16.75 21.46 -21.80
C CYS A 27 -17.76 22.39 -21.10
N CYS A 28 -18.93 21.85 -20.84
CA CYS A 28 -19.80 22.32 -19.77
C CYS A 28 -19.22 21.85 -18.44
N ILE A 29 -19.05 22.77 -17.48
CA ILE A 29 -18.44 22.53 -16.18
C ILE A 29 -19.50 22.67 -15.11
N SER A 30 -19.70 21.63 -14.32
CA SER A 30 -20.67 21.62 -13.23
C SER A 30 -20.13 20.90 -11.98
N ARG A 31 -20.96 20.80 -10.98
CA ARG A 31 -20.74 20.01 -9.76
C ARG A 31 -21.98 19.20 -9.47
N GLY A 32 -21.80 18.13 -8.73
CA GLY A 32 -22.90 17.34 -8.21
C GLY A 32 -23.65 18.04 -7.05
N ILE A 33 -24.56 17.32 -6.48
CA ILE A 33 -25.39 17.73 -5.35
C ILE A 33 -24.87 17.13 -4.04
N VAL A 34 -25.37 17.62 -2.91
CA VAL A 34 -25.06 17.02 -1.61
C VAL A 34 -25.74 15.66 -1.53
N ILE A 35 -24.95 14.61 -1.36
CA ILE A 35 -25.41 13.23 -1.09
C ILE A 35 -24.62 12.75 0.12
N SER A 36 -25.31 12.53 1.22
CA SER A 36 -24.72 12.08 2.48
C SER A 36 -24.54 10.55 2.51
N LYS A 37 -23.74 10.04 3.45
CA LYS A 37 -23.66 8.59 3.70
C LYS A 37 -24.97 8.01 4.16
N GLU A 38 -25.80 8.79 4.85
CA GLU A 38 -27.13 8.41 5.29
C GLU A 38 -28.09 8.29 4.08
N ASP A 39 -28.04 9.23 3.12
CA ASP A 39 -28.80 9.13 1.89
C ASP A 39 -28.45 7.85 1.11
N ILE A 40 -27.16 7.50 1.04
CA ILE A 40 -26.70 6.27 0.38
C ILE A 40 -27.23 5.03 1.11
N SER A 41 -27.17 5.00 2.45
CA SER A 41 -27.62 3.86 3.22
C SER A 41 -29.14 3.66 3.18
N ASN A 42 -29.91 4.76 3.07
CA ASN A 42 -31.37 4.72 3.00
C ASN A 42 -31.92 4.45 1.58
N ASN A 43 -31.11 4.64 0.54
CA ASN A 43 -31.53 4.52 -0.86
C ASN A 43 -30.64 3.55 -1.65
N VAL A 44 -30.24 2.44 -1.08
CA VAL A 44 -29.34 1.45 -1.70
C VAL A 44 -29.85 1.02 -3.08
N GLY A 45 -28.96 0.96 -4.06
CA GLY A 45 -29.27 0.57 -5.46
C GLY A 45 -28.00 0.29 -6.26
N ASP A 46 -28.11 0.40 -7.60
CA ASP A 46 -27.05 -0.01 -8.52
C ASP A 46 -26.21 1.15 -9.08
N TYR A 47 -26.67 2.40 -8.91
CA TYR A 47 -26.02 3.55 -9.54
C TYR A 47 -24.95 4.16 -8.62
N PRO A 48 -23.68 4.20 -9.05
CA PRO A 48 -22.59 4.70 -8.24
C PRO A 48 -22.72 6.19 -7.91
N VAL A 49 -22.26 6.58 -6.74
CA VAL A 49 -22.12 7.95 -6.27
C VAL A 49 -20.63 8.26 -6.16
N TYR A 50 -20.13 9.18 -6.99
CA TYR A 50 -18.74 9.59 -6.99
C TYR A 50 -18.49 10.83 -6.14
N SER A 51 -17.37 10.86 -5.44
CA SER A 51 -16.96 11.93 -4.53
C SER A 51 -15.50 12.31 -4.72
N SER A 52 -14.95 13.20 -3.87
CA SER A 52 -13.54 13.62 -3.91
C SER A 52 -12.55 12.58 -3.35
N GLN A 53 -12.96 11.36 -3.13
CA GLN A 53 -12.03 10.28 -2.77
C GLN A 53 -11.41 9.67 -4.03
N THR A 54 -10.23 9.03 -3.87
CA THR A 54 -9.53 8.34 -4.96
C THR A 54 -9.53 6.82 -4.79
N GLU A 55 -9.77 6.34 -3.58
CA GLU A 55 -9.99 4.92 -3.30
C GLU A 55 -11.27 4.43 -3.99
N ASN A 56 -11.32 3.15 -4.31
CA ASN A 56 -12.44 2.53 -5.00
C ASN A 56 -12.90 3.32 -6.24
N ASN A 57 -11.95 3.79 -7.05
CA ASN A 57 -12.22 4.61 -8.24
C ASN A 57 -13.10 5.85 -7.96
N GLY A 58 -13.03 6.42 -6.75
CA GLY A 58 -13.81 7.58 -6.32
C GLY A 58 -15.27 7.27 -5.92
N GLU A 59 -15.69 6.00 -5.92
CA GLU A 59 -17.03 5.58 -5.54
C GLU A 59 -17.20 5.63 -4.01
N LEU A 60 -18.20 6.38 -3.56
CA LEU A 60 -18.59 6.50 -2.16
C LEU A 60 -19.60 5.42 -1.74
N GLY A 61 -20.39 4.94 -2.68
CA GLY A 61 -21.43 3.94 -2.53
C GLY A 61 -22.38 3.96 -3.74
N LYS A 62 -23.51 3.27 -3.65
CA LYS A 62 -24.50 3.18 -4.74
C LYS A 62 -25.90 3.47 -4.24
N ILE A 63 -26.71 4.16 -5.09
CA ILE A 63 -28.12 4.49 -4.81
C ILE A 63 -29.03 4.03 -5.95
N ASN A 64 -30.34 4.03 -5.69
CA ASN A 64 -31.37 3.55 -6.61
C ASN A 64 -31.80 4.56 -7.70
N THR A 65 -31.23 5.77 -7.71
CA THR A 65 -31.46 6.81 -8.69
C THR A 65 -30.17 7.28 -9.33
N TYR A 66 -30.24 7.89 -10.51
CA TYR A 66 -29.10 8.51 -11.18
C TYR A 66 -29.43 9.91 -11.66
N ALA A 67 -28.42 10.79 -11.66
CA ALA A 67 -28.55 12.17 -12.16
C ALA A 67 -27.90 12.34 -13.54
N TYR A 68 -26.97 11.49 -13.90
CA TYR A 68 -26.18 11.56 -15.14
C TYR A 68 -26.25 10.22 -15.87
N ASP A 69 -26.28 10.27 -17.22
CA ASP A 69 -26.27 9.11 -18.12
C ASP A 69 -25.41 9.49 -19.35
N GLY A 70 -24.39 8.73 -19.67
CA GLY A 70 -23.45 8.97 -20.77
C GLY A 70 -21.98 9.04 -20.35
N GLU A 71 -21.17 9.72 -21.17
CA GLU A 71 -19.73 9.86 -20.96
C GLU A 71 -19.38 11.23 -20.38
N TYR A 72 -18.65 11.22 -19.28
CA TYR A 72 -18.22 12.42 -18.54
C TYR A 72 -16.82 12.26 -17.98
N LEU A 73 -16.18 13.39 -17.62
CA LEU A 73 -15.03 13.36 -16.71
C LEU A 73 -15.44 13.93 -15.35
N THR A 74 -14.94 13.32 -14.30
CA THR A 74 -15.06 13.86 -12.94
C THR A 74 -13.67 14.19 -12.39
N TRP A 75 -13.59 15.19 -11.51
CA TRP A 75 -12.34 15.47 -10.82
C TRP A 75 -12.56 15.75 -9.34
N THR A 76 -11.55 15.41 -8.52
CA THR A 76 -11.54 15.72 -7.10
C THR A 76 -11.28 17.23 -6.91
N THR A 77 -12.20 17.94 -6.26
CA THR A 77 -12.07 19.40 -6.11
C THR A 77 -11.22 19.81 -4.91
N ASP A 78 -11.10 18.97 -3.90
CA ASP A 78 -10.38 19.26 -2.66
C ASP A 78 -9.79 17.98 -2.01
N GLY A 79 -8.91 18.17 -1.03
CA GLY A 79 -8.21 17.10 -0.32
C GLY A 79 -6.82 16.80 -0.87
N ALA A 80 -6.14 15.83 -0.25
CA ALA A 80 -4.76 15.47 -0.57
C ALA A 80 -4.56 15.12 -2.06
N ASN A 81 -5.60 14.55 -2.70
CA ASN A 81 -5.61 14.11 -4.09
C ASN A 81 -6.43 15.05 -5.00
N ALA A 82 -6.57 16.34 -4.64
CA ALA A 82 -7.22 17.32 -5.49
C ALA A 82 -6.62 17.31 -6.90
N GLY A 83 -7.46 17.46 -7.92
CA GLY A 83 -7.02 17.44 -9.33
C GLY A 83 -6.93 16.04 -9.95
N THR A 84 -7.23 14.96 -9.21
CA THR A 84 -7.35 13.62 -9.81
C THR A 84 -8.57 13.58 -10.73
N VAL A 85 -8.37 13.15 -11.98
CA VAL A 85 -9.41 13.09 -13.02
C VAL A 85 -9.77 11.63 -13.29
N PHE A 86 -11.08 11.38 -13.45
CA PHE A 86 -11.63 10.06 -13.77
C PHE A 86 -12.53 10.15 -15.01
N TYR A 87 -12.49 9.12 -15.84
CA TYR A 87 -13.47 8.90 -16.90
C TYR A 87 -14.66 8.14 -16.31
N ARG A 88 -15.88 8.58 -16.69
CA ARG A 88 -17.14 7.99 -16.25
C ARG A 88 -18.02 7.69 -17.46
N GLU A 89 -18.68 6.55 -17.40
CA GLU A 89 -19.58 6.09 -18.44
C GLU A 89 -20.82 5.44 -17.81
N GLY A 90 -21.98 5.62 -18.46
CA GLY A 90 -23.25 5.08 -18.02
C GLY A 90 -23.97 5.95 -16.98
N LYS A 91 -24.75 5.30 -16.10
CA LYS A 91 -25.62 5.95 -15.12
C LYS A 91 -24.94 6.10 -13.77
N PHE A 92 -24.87 7.33 -13.27
CA PHE A 92 -24.18 7.63 -12.01
C PHE A 92 -24.67 8.92 -11.35
N ASN A 93 -24.16 9.19 -10.17
CA ASN A 93 -24.33 10.42 -9.40
C ASN A 93 -22.97 11.00 -9.00
N VAL A 94 -22.96 12.30 -8.70
CA VAL A 94 -21.76 13.03 -8.30
C VAL A 94 -22.08 13.90 -7.09
N THR A 95 -21.21 13.89 -6.06
CA THR A 95 -21.39 14.77 -4.90
C THR A 95 -20.92 16.21 -5.19
N ASN A 96 -21.34 17.15 -4.37
CA ASN A 96 -20.97 18.57 -4.47
C ASN A 96 -19.46 18.86 -4.32
N VAL A 97 -18.69 17.93 -3.77
CA VAL A 97 -17.21 18.03 -3.63
C VAL A 97 -16.47 17.34 -4.80
N CYS A 98 -17.20 16.94 -5.82
CA CYS A 98 -16.65 16.38 -7.05
C CYS A 98 -17.09 17.25 -8.24
N GLY A 99 -16.16 17.62 -9.08
CA GLY A 99 -16.44 18.37 -10.30
C GLY A 99 -16.80 17.45 -11.46
N LEU A 100 -17.55 17.99 -12.43
CA LEU A 100 -18.03 17.27 -13.61
C LEU A 100 -17.76 18.08 -14.87
N LEU A 101 -17.21 17.42 -15.89
CA LEU A 101 -17.02 17.94 -17.24
C LEU A 101 -17.81 17.10 -18.23
N GLN A 102 -18.62 17.78 -19.03
CA GLN A 102 -19.29 17.22 -20.21
C GLN A 102 -18.70 17.87 -21.45
N VAL A 103 -18.11 17.10 -22.34
CA VAL A 103 -17.59 17.61 -23.60
C VAL A 103 -18.77 18.08 -24.49
N ILE A 104 -18.71 19.33 -24.94
CA ILE A 104 -19.70 19.95 -25.80
C ILE A 104 -19.14 20.34 -27.17
N ASN A 105 -17.82 20.33 -27.31
CA ASN A 105 -17.14 20.70 -28.54
C ASN A 105 -16.81 19.44 -29.36
N SER A 106 -17.29 19.39 -30.60
CA SER A 106 -17.10 18.24 -31.50
C SER A 106 -15.64 17.95 -31.90
N ASP A 107 -14.75 18.95 -31.74
CA ASP A 107 -13.33 18.81 -32.07
C ASP A 107 -12.52 18.13 -30.96
N CYS A 108 -13.14 17.79 -29.83
CA CYS A 108 -12.46 17.21 -28.69
C CYS A 108 -13.07 15.86 -28.28
N MET A 109 -12.25 14.83 -28.30
CA MET A 109 -12.64 13.51 -27.79
C MET A 109 -12.53 13.48 -26.25
N ILE A 110 -13.53 12.94 -25.58
CA ILE A 110 -13.54 12.85 -24.12
C ILE A 110 -12.39 12.00 -23.56
N LYS A 111 -12.05 10.90 -24.20
CA LYS A 111 -10.90 10.06 -23.80
C LYS A 111 -9.56 10.77 -23.99
N TYR A 112 -9.41 11.55 -25.08
CA TYR A 112 -8.23 12.40 -25.25
C TYR A 112 -8.12 13.42 -24.13
N LEU A 113 -9.21 14.12 -23.84
CA LEU A 113 -9.32 15.08 -22.75
C LEU A 113 -8.98 14.44 -21.39
N TYR A 114 -9.46 13.23 -21.14
CA TYR A 114 -9.13 12.46 -19.94
C TYR A 114 -7.62 12.27 -19.78
N HIS A 115 -6.94 11.78 -20.81
CA HIS A 115 -5.50 11.54 -20.74
C HIS A 115 -4.70 12.85 -20.55
N VAL A 116 -5.08 13.91 -21.22
CA VAL A 116 -4.43 15.23 -21.06
C VAL A 116 -4.64 15.77 -19.64
N LEU A 117 -5.87 15.73 -19.14
CA LEU A 117 -6.19 16.27 -17.82
C LEU A 117 -5.61 15.46 -16.67
N LYS A 118 -5.37 14.14 -16.83
CA LYS A 118 -4.61 13.36 -15.82
C LYS A 118 -3.22 13.95 -15.55
N VAL A 119 -2.61 14.56 -16.55
CA VAL A 119 -1.26 15.15 -16.44
C VAL A 119 -1.35 16.66 -16.09
N GLU A 120 -2.28 17.36 -16.70
CA GLU A 120 -2.36 18.83 -16.58
C GLU A 120 -3.07 19.28 -15.29
N ALA A 121 -4.22 18.70 -14.95
CA ALA A 121 -5.03 19.17 -13.84
C ALA A 121 -4.29 19.23 -12.48
N PRO A 122 -3.43 18.26 -12.10
CA PRO A 122 -2.67 18.31 -10.86
C PRO A 122 -1.72 19.51 -10.75
N LYS A 123 -1.26 20.08 -11.87
CA LYS A 123 -0.34 21.23 -11.91
C LYS A 123 -1.02 22.52 -11.44
N TYR A 124 -2.34 22.61 -11.55
CA TYR A 124 -3.15 23.79 -11.20
C TYR A 124 -3.77 23.71 -9.81
N VAL A 125 -3.44 22.68 -9.05
CA VAL A 125 -3.90 22.52 -7.66
C VAL A 125 -3.25 23.58 -6.78
N ARG A 126 -4.09 24.41 -6.16
CA ARG A 126 -3.62 25.40 -5.17
C ARG A 126 -3.31 24.72 -3.85
N ARG A 127 -2.04 24.80 -3.45
CA ARG A 127 -1.52 24.29 -2.18
C ARG A 127 -1.19 25.49 -1.30
N GLY A 128 -1.90 25.66 -0.18
CA GLY A 128 -1.71 26.76 0.78
C GLY A 128 -1.94 26.29 2.20
N MET A 129 -2.29 27.20 3.13
CA MET A 129 -2.52 26.90 4.55
C MET A 129 -3.79 26.03 4.82
N GLY A 130 -4.47 25.52 3.82
CA GLY A 130 -5.65 24.64 3.92
C GLY A 130 -5.52 23.42 3.03
N ASN A 131 -6.61 22.67 2.89
CA ASN A 131 -6.66 21.52 1.99
C ASN A 131 -6.34 21.95 0.55
N PRO A 132 -5.52 21.17 -0.19
CA PRO A 132 -5.28 21.40 -1.61
C PRO A 132 -6.60 21.46 -2.38
N LYS A 133 -6.72 22.37 -3.38
CA LYS A 133 -7.98 22.60 -4.11
C LYS A 133 -7.76 22.83 -5.60
N LEU A 134 -8.64 22.26 -6.41
CA LEU A 134 -8.81 22.57 -7.82
C LEU A 134 -10.30 22.90 -8.09
N MET A 135 -10.62 24.20 -8.04
CA MET A 135 -11.99 24.68 -8.17
C MET A 135 -12.40 24.81 -9.64
N SER A 136 -13.72 24.82 -9.92
CA SER A 136 -14.28 24.85 -11.28
C SER A 136 -13.79 26.02 -12.14
N ASN A 137 -13.61 27.22 -11.54
CA ASN A 137 -13.08 28.37 -12.26
C ASN A 137 -11.61 28.21 -12.67
N VAL A 138 -10.81 27.50 -11.88
CA VAL A 138 -9.42 27.19 -12.22
C VAL A 138 -9.39 26.09 -13.29
N MET A 139 -10.18 25.02 -13.11
CA MET A 139 -10.30 23.95 -14.09
C MET A 139 -10.71 24.51 -15.48
N GLY A 140 -11.69 25.40 -15.52
CA GLY A 140 -12.15 26.00 -16.78
C GLY A 140 -11.11 26.85 -17.50
N ASN A 141 -10.15 27.42 -16.79
CA ASN A 141 -9.09 28.23 -17.37
C ASN A 141 -7.82 27.44 -17.76
N ILE A 142 -7.78 26.13 -17.50
CA ILE A 142 -6.68 25.27 -17.97
C ILE A 142 -6.69 25.28 -19.50
N GLN A 143 -5.55 25.58 -20.10
CA GLN A 143 -5.34 25.52 -21.54
C GLN A 143 -4.69 24.19 -21.91
N ILE A 144 -5.24 23.53 -22.91
CA ILE A 144 -4.73 22.26 -23.43
C ILE A 144 -4.59 22.32 -24.95
N PRO A 145 -3.63 21.63 -25.54
CA PRO A 145 -3.57 21.49 -27.00
C PRO A 145 -4.75 20.64 -27.48
N VAL A 146 -5.33 21.04 -28.62
CA VAL A 146 -6.45 20.31 -29.26
C VAL A 146 -6.08 20.01 -30.70
N PRO A 147 -5.31 18.95 -30.97
CA PRO A 147 -4.98 18.55 -32.32
C PRO A 147 -6.21 18.00 -33.05
N PRO A 148 -6.17 17.90 -34.40
CA PRO A 148 -7.22 17.25 -35.17
C PRO A 148 -7.61 15.86 -34.66
N LEU A 149 -8.87 15.47 -34.83
CA LEU A 149 -9.42 14.20 -34.30
C LEU A 149 -8.62 12.94 -34.70
N PRO A 150 -8.02 12.80 -35.89
CA PRO A 150 -7.18 11.64 -36.21
C PRO A 150 -5.99 11.48 -35.26
N ILE A 151 -5.34 12.60 -34.88
CA ILE A 151 -4.22 12.61 -33.93
C ILE A 151 -4.72 12.26 -32.52
N GLN A 152 -5.84 12.84 -32.08
CA GLN A 152 -6.44 12.50 -30.79
C GLN A 152 -6.77 11.01 -30.69
N ARG A 153 -7.35 10.41 -31.75
CA ARG A 153 -7.63 8.96 -31.82
C ARG A 153 -6.39 8.12 -31.68
N GLU A 154 -5.30 8.49 -32.38
CA GLU A 154 -4.07 7.72 -32.32
C GLU A 154 -3.40 7.81 -30.93
N ILE A 155 -3.42 9.01 -30.30
CA ILE A 155 -2.96 9.20 -28.92
C ILE A 155 -3.79 8.32 -27.94
N VAL A 156 -5.12 8.38 -28.05
CA VAL A 156 -6.02 7.56 -27.20
C VAL A 156 -5.73 6.09 -27.40
N ARG A 157 -5.63 5.62 -28.65
CA ARG A 157 -5.32 4.22 -28.97
C ARG A 157 -4.03 3.75 -28.31
N ILE A 158 -2.97 4.56 -28.38
CA ILE A 158 -1.68 4.24 -27.78
C ILE A 158 -1.79 4.18 -26.24
N LEU A 159 -2.41 5.19 -25.63
CA LEU A 159 -2.47 5.30 -24.18
C LEU A 159 -3.44 4.28 -23.53
N ASP A 160 -4.56 3.98 -24.20
CA ASP A 160 -5.49 2.94 -23.77
C ASP A 160 -4.81 1.56 -23.83
N ASN A 161 -4.08 1.23 -24.91
CA ASN A 161 -3.32 -0.02 -25.00
C ASN A 161 -2.27 -0.15 -23.87
N PHE A 162 -1.53 0.91 -23.56
CA PHE A 162 -0.58 0.88 -22.45
C PHE A 162 -1.29 0.70 -21.11
N THR A 163 -2.46 1.30 -20.93
CA THR A 163 -3.25 1.15 -19.71
C THR A 163 -3.74 -0.28 -19.53
N GLU A 164 -4.26 -0.90 -20.60
CA GLU A 164 -4.72 -2.29 -20.62
C GLU A 164 -3.56 -3.26 -20.32
N LEU A 165 -2.46 -3.16 -21.06
CA LEU A 165 -1.27 -3.99 -20.86
C LEU A 165 -0.69 -3.86 -19.44
N THR A 166 -0.70 -2.66 -18.88
CA THR A 166 -0.24 -2.43 -17.50
C THR A 166 -1.17 -3.09 -16.50
N ALA A 167 -2.48 -3.03 -16.72
CA ALA A 167 -3.47 -3.69 -15.85
C ALA A 167 -3.34 -5.22 -15.91
N GLU A 168 -3.21 -5.80 -17.10
CA GLU A 168 -3.00 -7.24 -17.30
C GLU A 168 -1.72 -7.71 -16.60
N LEU A 169 -0.59 -7.04 -16.86
CA LEU A 169 0.70 -7.39 -16.25
C LEU A 169 0.66 -7.28 -14.73
N THR A 170 0.00 -6.25 -14.19
CA THR A 170 -0.15 -6.09 -12.73
C THR A 170 -0.98 -7.22 -12.13
N ALA A 171 -2.06 -7.62 -12.79
CA ALA A 171 -2.90 -8.73 -12.36
C ALA A 171 -2.13 -10.07 -12.39
N GLU A 172 -1.40 -10.34 -13.47
CA GLU A 172 -0.58 -11.54 -13.63
C GLU A 172 0.51 -11.63 -12.55
N LEU A 173 1.30 -10.57 -12.38
CA LEU A 173 2.34 -10.50 -11.35
C LEU A 173 1.79 -10.66 -9.93
N THR A 174 0.62 -10.09 -9.66
CA THR A 174 -0.04 -10.23 -8.35
C THR A 174 -0.50 -11.68 -8.12
N ALA A 175 -1.07 -12.31 -9.13
CA ALA A 175 -1.47 -13.72 -9.08
C ALA A 175 -0.25 -14.63 -8.88
N GLU A 176 0.82 -14.42 -9.64
CA GLU A 176 2.06 -15.19 -9.50
C GLU A 176 2.68 -15.01 -8.11
N LEU A 177 2.81 -13.79 -7.61
CA LEU A 177 3.33 -13.51 -6.27
C LEU A 177 2.53 -14.24 -5.20
N THR A 178 1.21 -14.27 -5.34
CA THR A 178 0.31 -14.97 -4.42
C THR A 178 0.53 -16.48 -4.47
N ALA A 179 0.67 -17.05 -5.68
CA ALA A 179 0.95 -18.47 -5.87
C ALA A 179 2.32 -18.85 -5.30
N ARG A 180 3.36 -18.05 -5.54
CA ARG A 180 4.71 -18.26 -5.00
C ARG A 180 4.75 -18.19 -3.47
N LYS A 181 4.01 -17.26 -2.86
CA LYS A 181 3.90 -17.20 -1.39
C LYS A 181 3.27 -18.48 -0.82
N LYS A 182 2.17 -18.97 -1.43
CA LYS A 182 1.54 -20.22 -1.02
C LYS A 182 2.47 -21.42 -1.21
N GLN A 183 3.20 -21.47 -2.32
CA GLN A 183 4.19 -22.52 -2.60
C GLN A 183 5.31 -22.51 -1.55
N TYR A 184 5.85 -21.33 -1.24
CA TYR A 184 6.86 -21.17 -0.20
C TYR A 184 6.36 -21.63 1.17
N GLU A 185 5.15 -21.21 1.57
CA GLU A 185 4.54 -21.64 2.83
C GLU A 185 4.36 -23.15 2.89
N TYR A 186 3.88 -23.76 1.82
CA TYR A 186 3.72 -25.21 1.73
C TYR A 186 5.05 -25.96 1.91
N TYR A 187 6.09 -25.58 1.16
CA TYR A 187 7.40 -26.23 1.27
C TYR A 187 8.05 -25.99 2.63
N ARG A 188 8.00 -24.76 3.13
CA ARG A 188 8.51 -24.43 4.47
C ARG A 188 7.82 -25.32 5.53
N ASP A 189 6.52 -25.34 5.53
CA ASP A 189 5.76 -26.06 6.54
C ASP A 189 5.92 -27.60 6.39
N THR A 190 6.06 -28.10 5.16
CA THR A 190 6.34 -29.52 4.90
C THR A 190 7.75 -29.93 5.34
N MET A 191 8.78 -29.14 5.01
CA MET A 191 10.17 -29.43 5.37
C MET A 191 10.43 -29.31 6.87
N LEU A 192 9.72 -28.42 7.55
CA LEU A 192 9.81 -28.17 8.98
C LEU A 192 8.71 -28.88 9.76
N SER A 193 7.83 -29.64 9.09
CA SER A 193 6.85 -30.50 9.74
C SER A 193 7.56 -31.75 10.25
N VAL A 194 7.09 -32.24 11.36
CA VAL A 194 7.69 -33.27 12.17
C VAL A 194 7.69 -34.60 11.44
N ASP A 195 8.84 -35.17 11.17
CA ASP A 195 9.00 -36.60 11.23
C ASP A 195 8.68 -37.03 12.69
N THR A 196 7.90 -38.07 12.89
CA THR A 196 7.44 -38.55 14.21
C THR A 196 8.58 -38.85 15.20
N GLN A 197 9.82 -38.82 14.74
CA GLN A 197 11.02 -39.08 15.54
C GLN A 197 11.68 -37.78 16.09
N ILE A 198 11.28 -36.56 15.61
CA ILE A 198 11.87 -35.31 16.09
C ILE A 198 11.14 -34.89 17.38
N PRO A 199 11.87 -34.64 18.47
CA PRO A 199 11.27 -34.18 19.72
C PRO A 199 10.65 -32.81 19.59
N ILE A 200 9.47 -32.64 20.19
CA ILE A 200 8.80 -31.35 20.37
C ILE A 200 9.25 -30.74 21.68
N VAL A 201 9.73 -29.51 21.65
CA VAL A 201 10.21 -28.79 22.83
C VAL A 201 9.53 -27.44 22.97
N LYS A 202 9.39 -26.94 24.19
CA LYS A 202 8.94 -25.55 24.44
C LYS A 202 10.12 -24.60 24.34
N LEU A 203 9.86 -23.37 23.89
CA LEU A 203 10.93 -22.36 23.78
C LEU A 203 11.61 -22.09 25.13
N LYS A 204 10.88 -22.14 26.26
CA LYS A 204 11.47 -22.02 27.59
C LYS A 204 12.55 -23.07 27.93
N ASP A 205 12.44 -24.26 27.32
CA ASP A 205 13.35 -25.36 27.60
C ASP A 205 14.70 -25.21 26.87
N ILE A 206 14.75 -24.37 25.82
CA ILE A 206 15.92 -24.10 25.01
C ILE A 206 16.46 -22.67 25.17
N ALA A 207 15.63 -21.77 25.71
CA ALA A 207 16.06 -20.42 26.00
C ALA A 207 17.03 -20.37 27.17
N THR A 208 18.14 -19.67 27.03
CA THR A 208 19.05 -19.39 28.14
C THR A 208 18.63 -18.13 28.89
N GLU A 209 17.98 -17.21 28.18
CA GLU A 209 17.43 -15.97 28.74
C GLU A 209 16.30 -15.46 27.83
N MET A 210 15.23 -14.91 28.43
CA MET A 210 14.22 -14.15 27.73
C MET A 210 13.90 -12.83 28.47
N TYR A 211 13.88 -11.72 27.75
CA TYR A 211 13.59 -10.42 28.31
C TYR A 211 12.95 -9.48 27.31
N ARG A 212 12.22 -8.51 27.80
CA ARG A 212 11.65 -7.41 27.02
C ARG A 212 12.68 -6.32 26.82
N GLY A 213 12.72 -5.75 25.62
CA GLY A 213 13.56 -4.63 25.25
C GLY A 213 13.19 -3.32 25.97
N SER A 214 13.88 -2.26 25.67
CA SER A 214 13.71 -0.94 26.26
C SER A 214 12.94 -0.01 25.31
N GLY A 215 12.12 0.87 25.85
CA GLY A 215 11.35 1.83 25.05
C GLY A 215 12.26 2.73 24.21
N ILE A 216 12.08 2.69 22.89
CA ILE A 216 12.69 3.62 21.92
C ILE A 216 11.54 4.26 21.15
N LYS A 217 11.31 5.56 21.36
CA LYS A 217 10.25 6.32 20.71
C LYS A 217 10.61 6.63 19.26
N ARG A 218 9.60 6.96 18.46
CA ARG A 218 9.79 7.26 17.03
C ARG A 218 10.68 8.48 16.79
N ASP A 219 10.58 9.49 17.63
CA ASP A 219 11.36 10.73 17.61
C ASP A 219 12.78 10.59 18.16
N GLN A 220 13.11 9.43 18.75
CA GLN A 220 14.44 9.08 19.25
C GLN A 220 15.26 8.25 18.23
N VAL A 221 14.70 7.96 17.07
CA VAL A 221 15.42 7.28 15.98
C VAL A 221 16.27 8.30 15.23
N THR A 222 17.52 7.95 15.01
CA THR A 222 18.53 8.78 14.34
C THR A 222 19.17 8.02 13.18
N SER A 223 19.89 8.72 12.31
CA SER A 223 20.67 8.10 11.22
C SER A 223 21.98 7.47 11.69
N GLU A 224 22.47 7.91 12.86
CA GLU A 224 23.76 7.50 13.42
C GLU A 224 23.60 7.20 14.91
N GLY A 225 24.52 6.41 15.47
CA GLY A 225 24.51 6.05 16.89
C GLY A 225 24.53 4.55 17.10
N ILE A 226 23.89 4.07 18.18
CA ILE A 226 23.82 2.64 18.49
C ILE A 226 22.74 2.00 17.60
N PRO A 227 23.08 0.92 16.86
CA PRO A 227 22.06 0.21 16.07
C PRO A 227 20.93 -0.29 16.96
N CYS A 228 19.69 -0.17 16.47
CA CYS A 228 18.53 -0.60 17.23
C CYS A 228 17.43 -1.16 16.30
N VAL A 229 16.52 -1.94 16.88
CA VAL A 229 15.32 -2.45 16.20
C VAL A 229 14.09 -2.09 17.01
N ARG A 230 13.06 -1.57 16.33
CA ARG A 230 11.72 -1.38 16.89
C ARG A 230 10.76 -2.43 16.35
N TYR A 231 9.71 -2.77 17.11
CA TYR A 231 8.78 -3.83 16.74
C TYR A 231 8.15 -3.67 15.34
N GLY A 232 7.86 -2.43 14.93
CA GLY A 232 7.29 -2.14 13.60
C GLY A 232 8.20 -2.55 12.45
N GLU A 233 9.51 -2.45 12.62
CA GLU A 233 10.51 -2.85 11.62
C GLU A 233 10.55 -4.37 11.41
N ILE A 234 10.21 -5.15 12.43
CA ILE A 234 10.04 -6.60 12.31
C ILE A 234 8.93 -6.96 11.34
N TYR A 235 7.85 -6.15 11.28
CA TYR A 235 6.74 -6.37 10.35
C TYR A 235 7.01 -5.86 8.95
N THR A 236 7.69 -4.72 8.81
CA THR A 236 7.73 -3.95 7.56
C THR A 236 9.05 -4.07 6.80
N THR A 237 10.15 -4.36 7.49
CA THR A 237 11.50 -4.23 6.91
C THR A 237 12.25 -5.54 6.85
N TYR A 238 12.22 -6.29 7.95
CA TYR A 238 12.99 -7.52 8.06
C TYR A 238 12.16 -8.74 7.66
N ASN A 239 12.85 -9.69 7.01
CA ASN A 239 12.26 -10.98 6.66
C ASN A 239 12.36 -11.97 7.83
N THR A 240 12.82 -13.20 7.56
CA THR A 240 12.99 -14.25 8.57
C THR A 240 14.24 -14.03 9.42
N TRP A 241 15.28 -13.42 8.86
CA TRP A 241 16.53 -13.05 9.54
C TRP A 241 17.15 -11.79 8.92
N PHE A 242 18.08 -11.16 9.65
CA PHE A 242 18.77 -9.95 9.20
C PHE A 242 20.18 -9.85 9.80
N GLU A 243 21.03 -9.06 9.16
CA GLU A 243 22.43 -8.85 9.57
C GLU A 243 22.70 -7.41 10.06
N LYS A 244 21.99 -6.43 9.53
CA LYS A 244 22.19 -5.02 9.83
C LYS A 244 20.90 -4.35 10.27
N CYS A 245 20.99 -3.56 11.34
CA CYS A 245 19.92 -2.67 11.74
C CYS A 245 19.83 -1.48 10.77
N ILE A 246 18.60 -1.10 10.41
CA ILE A 246 18.36 0.10 9.59
C ILE A 246 18.22 1.37 10.42
N SER A 247 17.90 1.23 11.70
CA SER A 247 17.66 2.32 12.64
C SER A 247 18.76 2.39 13.68
N HIS A 248 19.04 3.60 14.15
CA HIS A 248 19.98 3.88 15.22
C HIS A 248 19.32 4.76 16.28
N THR A 249 19.91 4.82 17.47
CA THR A 249 19.48 5.71 18.54
C THR A 249 20.67 6.13 19.40
N LYS A 250 20.51 7.17 20.20
CA LYS A 250 21.52 7.57 21.17
C LYS A 250 21.27 6.90 22.51
N LEU A 251 22.34 6.49 23.20
CA LEU A 251 22.25 5.80 24.48
C LEU A 251 21.54 6.66 25.55
N GLU A 252 21.72 7.96 25.49
CA GLU A 252 21.09 8.92 26.41
C GLU A 252 19.56 8.91 26.39
N TYR A 253 18.96 8.42 25.28
CA TYR A 253 17.51 8.30 25.13
C TYR A 253 16.94 7.03 25.76
N VAL A 254 17.77 6.07 26.16
CA VAL A 254 17.36 4.75 26.62
C VAL A 254 17.72 4.57 28.09
N SER A 255 16.72 4.67 28.97
CA SER A 255 16.92 4.64 30.43
C SER A 255 17.43 3.31 30.99
N SER A 256 17.09 2.19 30.35
CA SER A 256 17.50 0.83 30.74
C SER A 256 17.82 0.00 29.50
N PRO A 257 19.03 0.19 28.92
CA PRO A 257 19.38 -0.44 27.66
C PRO A 257 19.31 -1.97 27.73
N LYS A 258 18.61 -2.57 26.80
CA LYS A 258 18.52 -4.02 26.56
C LYS A 258 19.06 -4.33 25.19
N TYR A 259 20.06 -5.17 25.14
CA TYR A 259 20.80 -5.47 23.91
C TYR A 259 20.44 -6.85 23.39
N PHE A 260 20.57 -7.02 22.10
CA PHE A 260 20.63 -8.30 21.43
C PHE A 260 21.92 -8.40 20.60
N GLU A 261 22.31 -9.62 20.29
CA GLU A 261 23.55 -9.92 19.60
C GLU A 261 23.39 -11.11 18.66
N HIS A 262 24.47 -11.51 17.99
CA HIS A 262 24.49 -12.62 17.05
C HIS A 262 23.83 -13.88 17.62
N GLY A 263 22.88 -14.44 16.87
CA GLY A 263 22.17 -15.66 17.22
C GLY A 263 20.84 -15.44 17.97
N ASP A 264 20.55 -14.24 18.47
CA ASP A 264 19.33 -13.98 19.22
C ASP A 264 18.09 -13.98 18.31
N ILE A 265 16.95 -14.45 18.86
CA ILE A 265 15.63 -14.33 18.22
C ILE A 265 14.87 -13.17 18.83
N LEU A 266 14.31 -12.32 17.96
CA LEU A 266 13.48 -11.19 18.33
C LEU A 266 12.02 -11.48 18.02
N PHE A 267 11.11 -11.20 18.96
CA PHE A 267 9.66 -11.34 18.80
C PHE A 267 8.99 -9.98 18.95
N ALA A 268 8.21 -9.56 17.96
CA ALA A 268 7.39 -8.35 18.05
C ALA A 268 6.11 -8.64 18.85
N ILE A 269 6.02 -8.16 20.10
CA ILE A 269 4.91 -8.47 21.01
C ILE A 269 3.74 -7.49 20.93
N THR A 270 3.77 -6.54 20.01
CA THR A 270 2.69 -5.59 19.70
C THR A 270 2.48 -5.57 18.19
N GLY A 271 1.24 -5.63 17.73
CA GLY A 271 0.88 -5.66 16.31
C GLY A 271 -0.58 -5.28 16.07
N GLU A 272 -0.96 -5.18 14.80
CA GLU A 272 -2.32 -4.82 14.36
C GLU A 272 -3.13 -6.05 13.91
N SER A 273 -2.48 -7.20 13.74
CA SER A 273 -3.07 -8.48 13.31
C SER A 273 -2.90 -9.55 14.37
N VAL A 274 -3.96 -10.32 14.60
CA VAL A 274 -3.92 -11.51 15.46
C VAL A 274 -3.07 -12.61 14.81
N GLU A 275 -3.15 -12.73 13.50
CA GLU A 275 -2.48 -13.75 12.71
C GLU A 275 -0.95 -13.58 12.71
N ASP A 276 -0.49 -12.31 12.80
CA ASP A 276 0.93 -11.98 12.72
C ASP A 276 1.56 -11.65 14.08
N ILE A 277 0.77 -11.69 15.17
CA ILE A 277 1.30 -11.35 16.49
C ILE A 277 2.48 -12.24 16.89
N ALA A 278 3.44 -11.68 17.57
CA ALA A 278 4.71 -12.32 17.92
C ALA A 278 5.50 -12.81 16.69
N LYS A 279 5.40 -12.10 15.55
CA LYS A 279 6.32 -12.32 14.43
C LYS A 279 7.74 -12.33 14.95
N SER A 280 8.52 -13.33 14.53
CA SER A 280 9.87 -13.57 15.02
C SER A 280 10.87 -13.51 13.88
N ILE A 281 12.08 -13.00 14.20
CA ILE A 281 13.20 -12.88 13.27
C ILE A 281 14.50 -13.23 14.00
N ALA A 282 15.48 -13.78 13.29
CA ALA A 282 16.81 -14.04 13.84
C ALA A 282 17.78 -12.90 13.48
N TYR A 283 18.61 -12.50 14.44
CA TYR A 283 19.72 -11.63 14.17
C TYR A 283 21.01 -12.44 13.95
N ILE A 284 21.65 -12.26 12.80
CA ILE A 284 22.89 -12.96 12.43
C ILE A 284 24.04 -11.99 12.13
N GLY A 285 23.87 -10.69 12.44
CA GLY A 285 24.94 -9.70 12.38
C GLY A 285 25.90 -9.83 13.57
N HIS A 286 26.96 -9.03 13.58
CA HIS A 286 28.01 -9.10 14.60
C HIS A 286 28.05 -7.87 15.52
N GLU A 287 27.21 -6.88 15.28
CA GLU A 287 27.13 -5.69 16.13
C GLU A 287 26.19 -5.92 17.31
N LYS A 288 26.51 -5.30 18.45
CA LYS A 288 25.62 -5.31 19.60
C LYS A 288 24.57 -4.22 19.44
N CYS A 289 23.30 -4.62 19.36
CA CYS A 289 22.19 -3.75 18.99
C CYS A 289 21.17 -3.61 20.14
N LEU A 290 20.42 -2.50 20.18
CA LEU A 290 19.38 -2.24 21.17
C LEU A 290 18.03 -2.79 20.72
N ALA A 291 17.34 -3.49 21.61
CA ALA A 291 15.98 -3.97 21.40
C ALA A 291 14.94 -2.94 21.89
N GLY A 292 14.00 -2.57 21.03
CA GLY A 292 12.87 -1.69 21.37
C GLY A 292 11.90 -2.31 22.39
N GLY A 293 11.11 -1.49 23.07
CA GLY A 293 10.30 -1.89 24.24
C GLY A 293 9.20 -2.93 23.97
N ASP A 294 8.73 -3.03 22.74
CA ASP A 294 7.73 -4.02 22.33
C ASP A 294 8.35 -5.20 21.56
N ILE A 295 9.59 -5.51 21.90
CA ILE A 295 10.32 -6.68 21.43
C ILE A 295 10.69 -7.56 22.62
N VAL A 296 10.52 -8.86 22.50
CA VAL A 296 11.11 -9.87 23.39
C VAL A 296 12.33 -10.44 22.69
N VAL A 297 13.45 -10.45 23.39
CA VAL A 297 14.70 -11.08 22.97
C VAL A 297 14.80 -12.45 23.61
N MET A 298 15.11 -13.48 22.83
CA MET A 298 15.38 -14.83 23.31
C MET A 298 16.82 -15.20 22.96
N LYS A 299 17.62 -15.46 23.99
CA LYS A 299 18.97 -16.03 23.88
C LYS A 299 18.90 -17.56 23.92
N HIS A 300 19.70 -18.22 23.11
CA HIS A 300 19.70 -19.68 22.99
C HIS A 300 21.04 -20.20 22.41
N LYS A 301 21.15 -21.52 22.30
CA LYS A 301 22.35 -22.19 21.73
C LYS A 301 22.04 -23.01 20.45
N GLN A 302 20.86 -22.80 19.86
CA GLN A 302 20.40 -23.49 18.65
C GLN A 302 20.80 -22.70 17.39
N ASN A 303 20.61 -23.28 16.20
CA ASN A 303 20.79 -22.56 14.95
C ASN A 303 19.73 -21.44 14.83
N PRO A 304 20.13 -20.15 14.75
CA PRO A 304 19.16 -19.02 14.72
C PRO A 304 18.30 -19.01 13.47
N LYS A 305 18.84 -19.40 12.30
CA LYS A 305 18.07 -19.47 11.07
C LYS A 305 17.02 -20.57 11.15
N TYR A 306 17.38 -21.75 11.63
CA TYR A 306 16.44 -22.84 11.87
C TYR A 306 15.29 -22.39 12.76
N LEU A 307 15.59 -21.83 13.93
CA LEU A 307 14.56 -21.36 14.85
C LEU A 307 13.65 -20.30 14.21
N SER A 308 14.22 -19.38 13.47
CA SER A 308 13.44 -18.34 12.82
C SER A 308 12.48 -18.92 11.76
N TYR A 309 12.94 -19.88 10.96
CA TYR A 309 12.08 -20.56 9.99
C TYR A 309 10.99 -21.40 10.65
N VAL A 310 11.30 -22.22 11.66
CA VAL A 310 10.30 -23.05 12.33
C VAL A 310 9.27 -22.20 13.08
N LEU A 311 9.68 -21.08 13.67
CA LEU A 311 8.80 -20.11 14.31
C LEU A 311 7.92 -19.33 13.30
N SER A 312 8.22 -19.38 12.02
CA SER A 312 7.40 -18.78 10.97
C SER A 312 6.36 -19.73 10.37
N THR A 313 6.39 -21.03 10.72
CA THR A 313 5.45 -22.05 10.25
C THR A 313 4.01 -21.76 10.70
N TYR A 314 3.05 -22.34 9.99
CA TYR A 314 1.63 -22.23 10.32
C TYR A 314 1.33 -22.68 11.76
N ASN A 315 1.89 -23.84 12.20
CA ASN A 315 1.71 -24.35 13.56
C ASN A 315 2.23 -23.39 14.64
N ALA A 316 3.40 -22.81 14.45
CA ALA A 316 3.95 -21.83 15.38
C ALA A 316 3.09 -20.55 15.41
N ARG A 317 2.60 -20.09 14.25
CA ARG A 317 1.70 -18.92 14.15
C ARG A 317 0.37 -19.15 14.86
N LEU A 318 -0.24 -20.31 14.73
CA LEU A 318 -1.45 -20.68 15.49
C LEU A 318 -1.24 -20.61 17.01
N GLN A 319 -0.09 -21.07 17.50
CA GLN A 319 0.22 -21.00 18.92
C GLN A 319 0.41 -19.54 19.39
N LYS A 320 1.08 -18.72 18.60
CA LYS A 320 1.30 -17.27 18.86
C LYS A 320 -0.03 -16.50 18.94
N SER A 321 -1.00 -16.85 18.11
CA SER A 321 -2.32 -16.20 18.03
C SER A 321 -3.35 -16.76 19.02
N LYS A 322 -3.08 -17.91 19.65
CA LYS A 322 -4.01 -18.58 20.57
C LYS A 322 -4.46 -17.69 21.71
N GLY A 323 -5.78 -17.59 21.91
CA GLY A 323 -6.37 -16.75 22.95
C GLY A 323 -6.28 -15.25 22.73
N LYS A 324 -5.82 -14.78 21.55
CA LYS A 324 -5.79 -13.37 21.19
C LYS A 324 -7.13 -12.93 20.62
N ILE A 325 -7.55 -11.73 20.95
CA ILE A 325 -8.81 -11.14 20.49
C ILE A 325 -8.48 -10.03 19.50
N LYS A 326 -9.20 -9.99 18.39
CA LYS A 326 -9.08 -8.92 17.40
C LYS A 326 -9.47 -7.58 18.04
N SER A 327 -8.50 -6.68 18.12
CA SER A 327 -8.67 -5.31 18.60
C SER A 327 -7.84 -4.37 17.72
N LYS A 328 -7.92 -3.07 17.97
CA LYS A 328 -7.09 -2.09 17.23
C LYS A 328 -5.59 -2.36 17.39
N VAL A 329 -5.18 -2.92 18.53
CA VAL A 329 -3.80 -3.32 18.81
C VAL A 329 -3.84 -4.64 19.56
N VAL A 330 -3.06 -5.63 19.10
CA VAL A 330 -2.94 -6.96 19.69
C VAL A 330 -1.62 -7.06 20.44
N HIS A 331 -1.62 -7.67 21.61
CA HIS A 331 -0.44 -7.83 22.44
C HIS A 331 -0.11 -9.30 22.74
N SER A 332 1.18 -9.61 22.83
CA SER A 332 1.70 -10.86 23.37
C SER A 332 2.59 -10.55 24.58
N ASN A 333 3.13 -11.59 25.22
CA ASN A 333 4.00 -11.47 26.39
C ASN A 333 5.01 -12.64 26.45
N VAL A 334 6.01 -12.52 27.35
CA VAL A 334 7.05 -13.52 27.53
C VAL A 334 6.46 -14.91 27.83
N PRO A 335 5.52 -15.09 28.82
CA PRO A 335 4.97 -16.41 29.10
C PRO A 335 4.25 -17.08 27.91
N SER A 336 3.61 -16.26 27.03
CA SER A 336 2.98 -16.82 25.81
C SER A 336 4.03 -17.31 24.82
N ILE A 337 5.18 -16.65 24.69
CA ILE A 337 6.29 -17.05 23.83
C ILE A 337 6.98 -18.28 24.39
N GLU A 338 7.27 -18.33 25.68
CA GLU A 338 7.90 -19.44 26.38
C GLU A 338 7.18 -20.78 26.16
N ASN A 339 5.88 -20.78 26.03
CA ASN A 339 5.07 -21.97 25.86
C ASN A 339 4.87 -22.41 24.39
N ILE A 340 5.46 -21.73 23.42
CA ILE A 340 5.41 -22.16 22.02
C ILE A 340 6.21 -23.44 21.87
N GLU A 341 5.59 -24.44 21.25
CA GLU A 341 6.16 -25.76 20.99
C GLU A 341 6.66 -25.83 19.55
N ILE A 342 7.89 -26.29 19.38
CA ILE A 342 8.53 -26.46 18.07
C ILE A 342 9.23 -27.82 17.97
N PRO A 343 9.33 -28.40 16.76
CA PRO A 343 10.24 -29.53 16.53
C PRO A 343 11.69 -29.05 16.67
N LEU A 344 12.50 -29.84 17.35
CA LEU A 344 13.91 -29.52 17.56
C LEU A 344 14.80 -30.72 17.26
N PRO A 345 15.29 -30.87 16.02
CA PRO A 345 16.28 -31.89 15.68
C PRO A 345 17.66 -31.57 16.33
N PRO A 346 18.59 -32.49 16.34
CA PRO A 346 19.99 -32.23 16.73
C PRO A 346 20.59 -31.06 15.96
N LEU A 347 21.52 -30.34 16.58
CA LEU A 347 22.10 -29.09 16.04
C LEU A 347 22.74 -29.27 14.65
N GLU A 348 23.32 -30.43 14.38
CA GLU A 348 23.92 -30.82 13.09
C GLU A 348 22.89 -31.00 11.95
N VAL A 349 21.61 -31.13 12.30
CA VAL A 349 20.50 -31.27 11.34
C VAL A 349 19.74 -29.95 11.17
N GLN A 350 19.86 -29.04 12.12
CA GLN A 350 19.27 -27.70 12.02
C GLN A 350 19.95 -26.87 10.94
#